data_3684c7ad5601173d0d862bcd5a601d0f
#
_entry.id   3684c7ad5601173d0d862bcd5a601d0f
#
_cell.length_a   1.000
_cell.length_b   1.000
_cell.length_c   1.000
_cell.angle_alpha   90.00
_cell.angle_beta   90.00
_cell.angle_gamma   90.00
#
_symmetry.space_group_name_H-M   'P 1'
#
loop_
_entity.id
_entity.type
_entity.pdbx_description
1 polymer ?
#
loop_
_entity_poly.entity_id
_entity_poly.type
_entity_poly.pdbx_seq_one_letter_code
_entity_poly.pdbx_strand_id
1 'polypeptide(L)'
;MHLKRLIQLLVISSLQVPGFPLGAASQEAWVEVRSPHFLAYSDEGEAEARRALVAFEGLRSVFEVIFPGIRLDPPKPMLLIVTRDQDSMARYLPGAFEGKDPKRPAGMFMTGADRNYAILRSDAWSQVDEPYFALFHEYTHCIVHQNFPSLPTWLDEGIADFYGATEIRTDKVYLGRIPRGRLQELQDRGRLPMETLLSVTQDSPHYREGEKAGIFYAQSWAFVHYLFMDEEARKAGLFQTYLRALRREKDPLAAAKAGFGDLGKLQGNLGMYSHQTLFHFWVLPLAVHLTDRDFKARTLDVAEALVVRAEFLQYTHHEPESRPLLGQALALAPGDPQVHAALGYGFVLRGNNEAASRHFEEAIRLGSQDFRVPYHLAKLAQGRQPARDEDRARILAWLERASRLRPDFPGTHVGLCRQYASEPKDPARAIQEGRAAMALEPQNLGYRAELGLAFMRLDMAAEAKAIGEQLSNLARSPQEQQVAASYGIVLTQYLERASRPTPGVTKPVQEPDPGPPPAPSSRSVPIKFSLPSYYAPLGREVLLLISDGKPETAIRKVEQARAAATNDYDRRVLQTLLDTLRGRRNPKAWASPAP
;
A
#
# COMPACT_ATOMS: atom_id res chain seq x y z
N MET A 1 83.11 22.51 9.51
CA MET A 1 82.82 23.46 10.59
C MET A 1 81.64 24.36 10.18
N HIS A 2 80.72 24.48 11.06
CA HIS A 2 79.52 25.36 11.08
C HIS A 2 78.31 25.02 10.21
N LEU A 3 77.48 24.28 10.84
CA LEU A 3 76.06 24.08 10.64
C LEU A 3 75.33 25.39 11.01
N LYS A 4 74.54 25.99 10.10
CA LYS A 4 73.54 27.01 10.43
C LYS A 4 72.19 26.56 9.99
N ARG A 5 71.32 26.35 10.99
CA ARG A 5 69.88 26.02 10.87
C ARG A 5 69.15 27.24 10.25
N LEU A 6 68.37 27.00 9.18
CA LEU A 6 67.34 27.94 8.70
C LEU A 6 66.01 27.36 9.15
N ILE A 7 65.37 28.05 10.08
CA ILE A 7 63.95 27.83 10.46
C ILE A 7 63.13 28.63 9.45
N GLN A 8 62.40 27.96 8.56
CA GLN A 8 61.38 28.58 7.74
C GLN A 8 60.08 28.67 8.53
N LEU A 9 59.63 29.88 8.87
CA LEU A 9 58.31 30.21 9.35
C LEU A 9 57.32 30.03 8.20
N LEU A 10 56.43 29.03 8.30
CA LEU A 10 55.24 28.92 7.49
C LEU A 10 54.19 29.89 8.05
N VAL A 11 53.96 31.01 7.35
CA VAL A 11 52.82 31.90 7.56
C VAL A 11 51.60 31.21 6.98
N ILE A 12 50.74 30.70 7.83
CA ILE A 12 49.42 30.20 7.44
C ILE A 12 48.56 31.44 7.21
N SER A 13 48.39 31.78 5.94
CA SER A 13 47.41 32.76 5.50
C SER A 13 46.02 32.18 5.66
N SER A 14 45.30 32.65 6.66
CA SER A 14 43.88 32.33 6.85
C SER A 14 43.07 32.97 5.72
N LEU A 15 42.74 32.20 4.72
CA LEU A 15 41.67 32.53 3.77
C LEU A 15 40.35 32.59 4.54
N GLN A 16 39.91 33.77 4.91
CA GLN A 16 38.55 34.04 5.29
C GLN A 16 37.66 33.82 4.06
N VAL A 17 36.99 32.66 4.02
CA VAL A 17 35.84 32.43 3.15
C VAL A 17 34.75 33.39 3.63
N PRO A 18 34.27 34.31 2.76
CA PRO A 18 33.14 35.14 3.16
C PRO A 18 31.98 34.22 3.47
N GLY A 19 31.59 34.20 4.75
CA GLY A 19 30.35 33.54 5.18
C GLY A 19 29.20 34.17 4.42
N PHE A 20 28.58 33.40 3.53
CA PHE A 20 27.24 33.72 3.07
C PHE A 20 26.37 33.86 4.34
N PRO A 21 25.68 34.98 4.53
CA PRO A 21 24.69 35.02 5.56
C PRO A 21 23.66 33.93 5.20
N LEU A 22 23.62 32.85 5.98
CA LEU A 22 22.43 32.02 6.07
C LEU A 22 21.35 33.03 6.49
N GLY A 23 20.61 33.56 5.51
CA GLY A 23 19.38 34.26 5.77
C GLY A 23 18.58 33.32 6.68
N ALA A 24 18.32 33.78 7.89
CA ALA A 24 17.36 33.16 8.76
C ALA A 24 15.99 33.30 8.05
N ALA A 25 15.73 32.43 7.08
CA ALA A 25 14.37 32.08 6.76
C ALA A 25 13.80 31.65 8.10
N SER A 26 12.79 32.33 8.58
CA SER A 26 12.06 31.94 9.80
C SER A 26 11.83 30.43 9.69
N GLN A 27 12.54 29.65 10.50
CA GLN A 27 12.40 28.21 10.51
C GLN A 27 10.95 27.98 10.86
N GLU A 28 10.17 27.49 9.88
CA GLU A 28 8.78 27.17 10.04
C GLU A 28 8.70 26.16 11.18
N ALA A 29 8.10 26.56 12.30
CA ALA A 29 7.99 25.70 13.48
C ALA A 29 6.96 24.62 13.17
N TRP A 30 7.42 23.42 12.88
CA TRP A 30 6.56 22.25 12.71
C TRP A 30 6.01 21.79 14.06
N VAL A 31 4.75 21.42 14.07
CA VAL A 31 4.08 20.85 15.25
C VAL A 31 3.59 19.44 14.97
N GLU A 32 3.73 18.58 15.95
CA GLU A 32 3.06 17.28 16.03
C GLU A 32 1.84 17.44 16.93
N VAL A 33 0.67 17.04 16.46
CA VAL A 33 -0.56 17.01 17.24
C VAL A 33 -1.18 15.61 17.16
N ARG A 34 -1.53 15.04 18.30
CA ARG A 34 -2.21 13.75 18.42
C ARG A 34 -3.61 13.94 18.94
N SER A 35 -4.59 13.31 18.31
CA SER A 35 -5.92 13.05 18.82
C SER A 35 -6.02 11.59 19.31
N PRO A 36 -7.18 11.13 19.81
CA PRO A 36 -7.34 9.74 20.23
C PRO A 36 -6.95 8.69 19.18
N HIS A 37 -7.25 8.93 17.87
CA HIS A 37 -7.05 7.94 16.82
C HIS A 37 -6.10 8.38 15.70
N PHE A 38 -5.75 9.68 15.63
CA PHE A 38 -4.96 10.22 14.52
C PHE A 38 -3.74 11.01 14.99
N LEU A 39 -2.78 11.15 14.08
CA LEU A 39 -1.58 11.95 14.24
C LEU A 39 -1.47 12.92 13.08
N ALA A 40 -1.28 14.21 13.39
CA ALA A 40 -1.02 15.25 12.40
C ALA A 40 0.32 15.93 12.63
N TYR A 41 0.98 16.26 11.52
CA TYR A 41 2.12 17.17 11.44
C TYR A 41 1.72 18.42 10.67
N SER A 42 2.08 19.61 11.16
CA SER A 42 1.69 20.86 10.50
C SER A 42 2.79 21.92 10.57
N ASP A 43 2.97 22.66 9.47
CA ASP A 43 3.77 23.89 9.39
C ASP A 43 2.92 25.18 9.53
N GLU A 44 1.60 25.03 9.60
CA GLU A 44 0.67 26.15 9.90
C GLU A 44 0.43 26.34 11.40
N GLY A 45 0.78 25.32 12.21
CA GLY A 45 0.61 25.37 13.64
C GLY A 45 -0.45 24.42 14.20
N GLU A 46 -0.62 24.48 15.52
CA GLU A 46 -1.46 23.54 16.26
C GLU A 46 -2.95 23.68 15.94
N ALA A 47 -3.45 24.89 15.73
CA ALA A 47 -4.87 25.14 15.49
C ALA A 47 -5.37 24.42 14.22
N GLU A 48 -4.63 24.53 13.13
CA GLU A 48 -5.01 23.91 11.86
C GLU A 48 -4.81 22.39 11.87
N ALA A 49 -3.77 21.89 12.55
CA ALA A 49 -3.63 20.46 12.79
C ALA A 49 -4.82 19.90 13.59
N ARG A 50 -5.25 20.57 14.66
CA ARG A 50 -6.44 20.17 15.44
C ARG A 50 -7.71 20.20 14.60
N ARG A 51 -7.88 21.21 13.74
CA ARG A 51 -9.04 21.31 12.85
C ARG A 51 -9.14 20.10 11.91
N ALA A 52 -8.02 19.69 11.31
CA ALA A 52 -7.96 18.49 10.47
C ALA A 52 -8.29 17.23 11.29
N LEU A 53 -7.70 17.09 12.47
CA LEU A 53 -7.94 15.94 13.35
C LEU A 53 -9.41 15.85 13.79
N VAL A 54 -10.04 16.96 14.15
CA VAL A 54 -11.48 17.02 14.50
C VAL A 54 -12.35 16.53 13.33
N ALA A 55 -12.01 16.91 12.10
CA ALA A 55 -12.74 16.46 10.92
C ALA A 55 -12.65 14.93 10.73
N PHE A 56 -11.46 14.35 10.89
CA PHE A 56 -11.28 12.90 10.78
C PHE A 56 -11.91 12.12 11.95
N GLU A 57 -11.78 12.61 13.19
CA GLU A 57 -12.46 12.02 14.35
C GLU A 57 -13.98 12.09 14.19
N GLY A 58 -14.47 13.20 13.65
CA GLY A 58 -15.89 13.38 13.34
C GLY A 58 -16.39 12.35 12.32
N LEU A 59 -15.69 12.15 11.22
CA LEU A 59 -16.07 11.14 10.22
C LEU A 59 -15.97 9.72 10.81
N ARG A 60 -14.92 9.43 11.59
CA ARG A 60 -14.79 8.15 12.29
C ARG A 60 -15.99 7.88 13.19
N SER A 61 -16.45 8.89 13.94
CA SER A 61 -17.62 8.78 14.82
C SER A 61 -18.93 8.53 14.06
N VAL A 62 -19.05 9.04 12.84
CA VAL A 62 -20.20 8.73 11.94
C VAL A 62 -20.26 7.23 11.66
N PHE A 63 -19.14 6.63 11.29
CA PHE A 63 -19.09 5.18 11.05
C PHE A 63 -19.39 4.37 12.31
N GLU A 64 -18.88 4.80 13.47
CA GLU A 64 -19.14 4.16 14.75
C GLU A 64 -20.63 4.12 15.12
N VAL A 65 -21.33 5.23 14.88
CA VAL A 65 -22.77 5.35 15.14
C VAL A 65 -23.61 4.56 14.14
N ILE A 66 -23.27 4.62 12.85
CA ILE A 66 -24.08 3.98 11.79
C ILE A 66 -23.84 2.48 11.74
N PHE A 67 -22.62 2.03 12.01
CA PHE A 67 -22.23 0.63 11.91
C PHE A 67 -21.57 0.13 13.22
N PRO A 68 -22.36 -0.01 14.31
CA PRO A 68 -21.78 -0.45 15.57
C PRO A 68 -21.09 -1.82 15.43
N GLY A 69 -19.85 -1.88 15.91
CA GLY A 69 -19.06 -3.11 15.92
C GLY A 69 -18.19 -3.37 14.70
N ILE A 70 -18.15 -2.48 13.70
CA ILE A 70 -17.15 -2.56 12.64
C ILE A 70 -15.80 -2.07 13.14
N ARG A 71 -14.74 -2.47 12.46
CA ARG A 71 -13.39 -1.96 12.70
C ARG A 71 -13.25 -0.58 12.07
N LEU A 72 -12.83 0.40 12.87
CA LEU A 72 -12.70 1.79 12.43
C LEU A 72 -11.25 2.23 12.27
N ASP A 73 -10.34 1.56 12.98
CA ASP A 73 -8.94 1.93 12.99
C ASP A 73 -8.18 1.08 11.96
N PRO A 74 -7.65 1.71 10.90
CA PRO A 74 -6.91 0.98 9.89
C PRO A 74 -5.67 0.29 10.50
N PRO A 75 -5.39 -0.98 10.11
CA PRO A 75 -4.21 -1.70 10.59
C PRO A 75 -2.90 -0.96 10.27
N LYS A 76 -2.89 -0.18 9.20
CA LYS A 76 -1.81 0.73 8.83
C LYS A 76 -2.08 2.10 9.43
N PRO A 77 -1.20 2.63 10.29
CA PRO A 77 -1.42 3.95 10.89
C PRO A 77 -1.57 5.01 9.79
N MET A 78 -2.46 5.94 10.01
CA MET A 78 -2.68 7.09 9.13
C MET A 78 -2.07 8.34 9.73
N LEU A 79 -1.23 9.02 8.95
CA LEU A 79 -0.62 10.29 9.31
C LEU A 79 -1.18 11.39 8.43
N LEU A 80 -1.57 12.48 9.06
CA LEU A 80 -2.01 13.69 8.38
C LEU A 80 -0.82 14.67 8.31
N ILE A 81 -0.62 15.27 7.13
CA ILE A 81 0.32 16.38 6.93
C ILE A 81 -0.52 17.58 6.53
N VAL A 82 -0.56 18.58 7.40
CA VAL A 82 -1.30 19.81 7.17
C VAL A 82 -0.32 20.90 6.80
N THR A 83 -0.33 21.27 5.53
CA THR A 83 0.54 22.32 4.99
C THR A 83 -0.21 23.64 4.93
N ARG A 84 0.50 24.73 5.19
CA ARG A 84 -0.04 26.08 5.20
C ARG A 84 -0.64 26.47 3.85
N ASP A 85 0.10 26.23 2.78
CA ASP A 85 -0.22 26.71 1.43
C ASP A 85 0.30 25.78 0.34
N GLN A 86 0.11 26.19 -0.91
CA GLN A 86 0.57 25.46 -2.08
C GLN A 86 2.10 25.29 -2.11
N ASP A 87 2.87 26.30 -1.73
CA ASP A 87 4.33 26.26 -1.78
C ASP A 87 4.89 25.29 -0.74
N SER A 88 4.27 25.23 0.43
CA SER A 88 4.58 24.23 1.44
C SER A 88 4.25 22.83 0.95
N MET A 89 3.05 22.61 0.39
CA MET A 89 2.65 21.30 -0.14
C MET A 89 3.52 20.84 -1.31
N ALA A 90 3.96 21.76 -2.17
CA ALA A 90 4.81 21.43 -3.32
C ALA A 90 6.15 20.81 -2.91
N ARG A 91 6.64 21.12 -1.71
CA ARG A 91 7.86 20.50 -1.15
C ARG A 91 7.70 19.01 -0.85
N TYR A 92 6.46 18.53 -0.68
CA TYR A 92 6.09 17.13 -0.45
C TYR A 92 5.71 16.42 -1.75
N LEU A 93 5.21 17.15 -2.73
CA LEU A 93 4.70 16.65 -4.00
C LEU A 93 5.44 17.29 -5.18
N PRO A 94 6.72 16.96 -5.40
CA PRO A 94 7.50 17.48 -6.52
C PRO A 94 6.77 17.21 -7.84
N GLY A 95 6.64 18.24 -8.67
CA GLY A 95 5.98 18.15 -9.97
C GLY A 95 4.45 18.25 -9.97
N ALA A 96 3.75 18.12 -8.83
CA ALA A 96 2.29 18.20 -8.80
C ALA A 96 1.74 19.59 -9.14
N PHE A 97 2.54 20.64 -8.91
CA PHE A 97 2.18 22.04 -9.16
C PHE A 97 2.89 22.65 -10.37
N GLU A 98 3.66 21.84 -11.09
CA GLU A 98 4.47 22.27 -12.23
C GLU A 98 3.81 21.89 -13.57
N GLY A 99 4.28 22.54 -14.66
CA GLY A 99 3.84 22.22 -16.02
C GLY A 99 2.70 23.11 -16.55
N LYS A 100 2.19 22.75 -17.73
CA LYS A 100 1.18 23.55 -18.46
C LYS A 100 -0.23 23.39 -17.86
N ASP A 101 -0.49 22.30 -17.18
CA ASP A 101 -1.77 21.99 -16.55
C ASP A 101 -1.54 21.42 -15.14
N PRO A 102 -1.14 22.24 -14.17
CA PRO A 102 -0.85 21.79 -12.82
C PRO A 102 -2.13 21.35 -12.12
N LYS A 103 -2.13 20.15 -11.53
CA LYS A 103 -3.29 19.56 -10.87
C LYS A 103 -3.77 20.33 -9.63
N ARG A 104 -2.88 21.11 -8.99
CA ARG A 104 -3.14 21.95 -7.79
C ARG A 104 -4.03 21.29 -6.74
N PRO A 105 -3.68 20.12 -6.22
CA PRO A 105 -4.54 19.40 -5.28
C PRO A 105 -4.73 20.21 -3.99
N ALA A 106 -5.96 20.22 -3.46
CA ALA A 106 -6.27 20.72 -2.13
C ALA A 106 -5.87 19.70 -1.05
N GLY A 107 -5.89 18.41 -1.40
CA GLY A 107 -5.46 17.30 -0.58
C GLY A 107 -5.16 16.08 -1.45
N MET A 108 -4.38 15.15 -0.89
CA MET A 108 -4.04 13.88 -1.52
C MET A 108 -3.90 12.80 -0.45
N PHE A 109 -4.38 11.61 -0.77
CA PHE A 109 -4.22 10.43 0.07
C PHE A 109 -3.29 9.42 -0.60
N MET A 110 -2.50 8.71 0.20
CA MET A 110 -1.56 7.71 -0.29
C MET A 110 -1.56 6.49 0.61
N THR A 111 -1.82 5.35 0.01
CA THR A 111 -1.76 4.05 0.67
C THR A 111 -0.35 3.47 0.54
N GLY A 112 0.31 3.24 1.68
CA GLY A 112 1.60 2.58 1.75
C GLY A 112 1.52 1.10 2.17
N ALA A 113 2.65 0.44 2.19
CA ALA A 113 2.74 -0.97 2.62
C ALA A 113 2.51 -1.13 4.13
N ASP A 114 2.97 -0.17 4.93
CA ASP A 114 2.95 -0.21 6.39
C ASP A 114 2.40 1.06 7.06
N ARG A 115 2.01 2.06 6.27
CA ARG A 115 1.50 3.36 6.71
C ARG A 115 0.71 4.02 5.60
N ASN A 116 -0.30 4.82 5.95
CA ASN A 116 -1.05 5.67 5.04
C ASN A 116 -0.75 7.14 5.34
N TYR A 117 -0.82 7.99 4.32
CA TYR A 117 -0.69 9.43 4.47
C TYR A 117 -1.89 10.15 3.86
N ALA A 118 -2.33 11.19 4.57
CA ALA A 118 -3.23 12.21 4.05
C ALA A 118 -2.50 13.55 4.12
N ILE A 119 -2.25 14.21 2.97
CA ILE A 119 -1.70 15.55 2.94
C ILE A 119 -2.77 16.53 2.47
N LEU A 120 -2.85 17.70 3.10
CA LEU A 120 -3.86 18.72 2.81
C LEU A 120 -3.31 20.12 3.05
N ARG A 121 -3.87 21.10 2.32
CA ARG A 121 -3.54 22.52 2.44
C ARG A 121 -4.59 23.23 3.26
N SER A 122 -4.18 24.01 4.27
CA SER A 122 -5.09 24.78 5.11
C SER A 122 -5.73 25.97 4.36
N ASP A 123 -4.99 26.63 3.46
CA ASP A 123 -5.52 27.74 2.65
C ASP A 123 -6.66 27.31 1.69
N ALA A 124 -6.71 26.05 1.29
CA ALA A 124 -7.77 25.52 0.44
C ALA A 124 -9.13 25.41 1.15
N TRP A 125 -9.19 25.38 2.48
CA TRP A 125 -10.43 25.20 3.23
C TRP A 125 -11.46 26.32 3.05
N SER A 126 -10.99 27.53 2.72
CA SER A 126 -11.87 28.66 2.38
C SER A 126 -12.16 28.81 0.90
N GLN A 127 -11.43 28.08 0.04
CA GLN A 127 -11.47 28.22 -1.41
C GLN A 127 -12.27 27.10 -2.11
N VAL A 128 -12.44 25.96 -1.43
CA VAL A 128 -13.09 24.77 -1.96
C VAL A 128 -14.32 24.42 -1.15
N ASP A 129 -15.45 24.15 -1.82
CA ASP A 129 -16.72 23.81 -1.16
C ASP A 129 -16.63 22.55 -0.28
N GLU A 130 -15.75 21.61 -0.63
CA GLU A 130 -15.61 20.30 0.00
C GLU A 130 -14.12 19.95 0.23
N PRO A 131 -13.43 20.64 1.13
CA PRO A 131 -11.97 20.54 1.25
C PRO A 131 -11.47 19.15 1.70
N TYR A 132 -12.32 18.39 2.38
CA TYR A 132 -12.01 17.05 2.85
C TYR A 132 -12.51 15.92 1.94
N PHE A 133 -13.23 16.23 0.85
CA PHE A 133 -13.90 15.22 0.02
C PHE A 133 -12.98 14.05 -0.37
N ALA A 134 -11.85 14.35 -1.01
CA ALA A 134 -10.92 13.31 -1.46
C ALA A 134 -10.34 12.52 -0.29
N LEU A 135 -10.04 13.17 0.84
CA LEU A 135 -9.47 12.51 2.00
C LEU A 135 -10.49 11.62 2.72
N PHE A 136 -11.72 12.08 2.85
CA PHE A 136 -12.81 11.30 3.43
C PHE A 136 -13.21 10.13 2.53
N HIS A 137 -13.18 10.31 1.21
CA HIS A 137 -13.35 9.25 0.22
C HIS A 137 -12.34 8.12 0.46
N GLU A 138 -11.05 8.44 0.50
CA GLU A 138 -9.98 7.45 0.70
C GLU A 138 -10.00 6.82 2.11
N TYR A 139 -10.31 7.61 3.14
CA TYR A 139 -10.47 7.07 4.48
C TYR A 139 -11.67 6.12 4.56
N THR A 140 -12.74 6.40 3.81
CA THR A 140 -13.89 5.49 3.69
C THR A 140 -13.47 4.16 3.08
N HIS A 141 -12.65 4.16 2.02
CA HIS A 141 -12.07 2.92 1.49
C HIS A 141 -11.30 2.15 2.55
N CYS A 142 -10.47 2.82 3.37
CA CYS A 142 -9.77 2.14 4.47
C CYS A 142 -10.71 1.43 5.43
N ILE A 143 -11.85 2.05 5.80
CA ILE A 143 -12.86 1.43 6.68
C ILE A 143 -13.61 0.32 5.95
N VAL A 144 -14.06 0.56 4.74
CA VAL A 144 -14.83 -0.43 3.96
C VAL A 144 -13.99 -1.68 3.72
N HIS A 145 -12.76 -1.52 3.27
CA HIS A 145 -11.89 -2.62 2.88
C HIS A 145 -11.44 -3.50 4.06
N GLN A 146 -11.34 -2.97 5.25
CA GLN A 146 -11.02 -3.81 6.42
C GLN A 146 -12.21 -4.59 6.98
N ASN A 147 -13.45 -4.21 6.59
CA ASN A 147 -14.67 -4.84 7.11
C ASN A 147 -15.37 -5.73 6.08
N PHE A 148 -15.23 -5.43 4.78
CA PHE A 148 -15.91 -6.14 3.70
C PHE A 148 -14.88 -6.75 2.74
N PRO A 149 -14.93 -8.06 2.47
CA PRO A 149 -13.88 -8.75 1.69
C PRO A 149 -13.81 -8.34 0.22
N SER A 150 -14.92 -7.97 -0.38
CA SER A 150 -14.97 -7.52 -1.78
C SER A 150 -16.31 -6.87 -2.06
N LEU A 151 -16.29 -5.66 -2.58
CA LEU A 151 -17.47 -4.98 -3.13
C LEU A 151 -17.30 -4.80 -4.63
N PRO A 152 -18.41 -4.79 -5.42
CA PRO A 152 -18.35 -4.33 -6.81
C PRO A 152 -17.83 -2.89 -6.89
N THR A 153 -17.04 -2.59 -7.91
CA THR A 153 -16.34 -1.29 -8.04
C THR A 153 -17.28 -0.10 -7.92
N TRP A 154 -18.47 -0.16 -8.56
CA TRP A 154 -19.45 0.92 -8.48
C TRP A 154 -19.95 1.18 -7.05
N LEU A 155 -20.10 0.12 -6.25
CA LEU A 155 -20.60 0.23 -4.87
C LEU A 155 -19.51 0.76 -3.94
N ASP A 156 -18.29 0.28 -4.12
CA ASP A 156 -17.12 0.72 -3.36
C ASP A 156 -16.87 2.22 -3.56
N GLU A 157 -16.80 2.67 -4.83
CA GLU A 157 -16.61 4.08 -5.17
C GLU A 157 -17.81 4.96 -4.79
N GLY A 158 -19.02 4.44 -4.98
CA GLY A 158 -20.23 5.17 -4.61
C GLY A 158 -20.38 5.39 -3.11
N ILE A 159 -19.99 4.42 -2.28
CA ILE A 159 -19.95 4.56 -0.82
C ILE A 159 -18.85 5.55 -0.43
N ALA A 160 -17.69 5.47 -1.04
CA ALA A 160 -16.57 6.38 -0.77
C ALA A 160 -16.94 7.83 -1.10
N ASP A 161 -17.57 8.09 -2.25
CA ASP A 161 -18.05 9.42 -2.63
C ASP A 161 -19.21 9.91 -1.74
N PHE A 162 -20.11 9.00 -1.29
CA PHE A 162 -21.20 9.36 -0.39
C PHE A 162 -20.71 9.85 0.98
N TYR A 163 -19.75 9.15 1.59
CA TYR A 163 -19.13 9.57 2.84
C TYR A 163 -18.09 10.67 2.62
N GLY A 164 -17.46 10.73 1.45
CA GLY A 164 -16.56 11.81 1.04
C GLY A 164 -17.20 13.19 1.12
N ALA A 165 -18.49 13.29 0.79
CA ALA A 165 -19.26 14.54 0.85
C ALA A 165 -19.80 14.88 2.25
N THR A 166 -19.34 14.21 3.30
CA THR A 166 -19.74 14.48 4.69
C THR A 166 -19.20 15.83 5.15
N GLU A 167 -20.10 16.68 5.69
CA GLU A 167 -19.70 17.93 6.29
C GLU A 167 -19.77 17.83 7.82
N ILE A 168 -18.64 18.02 8.47
CA ILE A 168 -18.51 18.04 9.93
C ILE A 168 -18.56 19.48 10.43
N ARG A 169 -19.50 19.79 11.32
CA ARG A 169 -19.60 21.07 12.03
C ARG A 169 -19.40 20.86 13.52
N THR A 170 -19.42 21.94 14.29
CA THR A 170 -19.13 21.93 15.72
C THR A 170 -19.98 20.93 16.51
N ASP A 171 -21.28 20.81 16.21
CA ASP A 171 -22.24 19.99 16.95
C ASP A 171 -23.02 19.01 16.08
N LYS A 172 -22.82 19.05 14.76
CA LYS A 172 -23.63 18.32 13.77
C LYS A 172 -22.79 17.78 12.63
N VAL A 173 -23.30 16.71 12.06
CA VAL A 173 -22.79 16.10 10.83
C VAL A 173 -23.90 16.12 9.77
N TYR A 174 -23.57 16.59 8.59
CA TYR A 174 -24.43 16.54 7.42
C TYR A 174 -23.95 15.40 6.53
N LEU A 175 -24.67 14.29 6.51
CA LEU A 175 -24.32 13.08 5.80
C LEU A 175 -25.23 12.88 4.59
N GLY A 176 -24.63 12.58 3.44
CA GLY A 176 -25.34 12.45 2.17
C GLY A 176 -25.57 13.81 1.49
N ARG A 177 -24.68 14.77 1.70
CA ARG A 177 -24.66 15.98 0.88
C ARG A 177 -24.23 15.65 -0.54
N ILE A 178 -24.57 16.55 -1.46
CA ILE A 178 -24.29 16.37 -2.88
C ILE A 178 -22.91 16.92 -3.18
N PRO A 179 -21.98 16.10 -3.67
CA PRO A 179 -20.74 16.61 -4.26
C PRO A 179 -21.11 17.33 -5.58
N ARG A 180 -20.99 18.65 -5.58
CA ARG A 180 -21.43 19.49 -6.71
C ARG A 180 -20.82 19.05 -8.03
N GLY A 181 -19.53 18.75 -8.04
CA GLY A 181 -18.84 18.27 -9.23
C GLY A 181 -19.41 16.96 -9.79
N ARG A 182 -19.84 16.01 -8.93
CA ARG A 182 -20.46 14.76 -9.36
C ARG A 182 -21.83 14.98 -9.98
N LEU A 183 -22.66 15.83 -9.38
CA LEU A 183 -23.97 16.15 -9.92
C LEU A 183 -23.87 16.85 -11.27
N GLN A 184 -22.97 17.81 -11.40
CA GLN A 184 -22.72 18.51 -12.66
C GLN A 184 -22.23 17.56 -13.75
N GLU A 185 -21.31 16.65 -13.46
CA GLU A 185 -20.82 15.64 -14.39
C GLU A 185 -21.97 14.79 -14.98
N LEU A 186 -22.94 14.37 -14.13
CA LEU A 186 -24.14 13.65 -14.57
C LEU A 186 -25.08 14.47 -15.43
N GLN A 187 -25.21 15.76 -15.13
CA GLN A 187 -26.08 16.68 -15.89
C GLN A 187 -25.49 17.00 -17.27
N ASP A 188 -24.18 17.19 -17.34
CA ASP A 188 -23.49 17.60 -18.56
C ASP A 188 -23.25 16.42 -19.52
N ARG A 189 -22.94 15.24 -19.01
CA ARG A 189 -22.51 14.07 -19.82
C ARG A 189 -23.51 12.93 -19.88
N GLY A 190 -24.57 12.98 -19.10
CA GLY A 190 -25.58 11.93 -19.04
C GLY A 190 -25.19 10.76 -18.13
N ARG A 191 -25.64 9.56 -18.49
CA ARG A 191 -25.48 8.35 -17.64
C ARG A 191 -25.06 7.14 -18.46
N LEU A 192 -24.29 6.26 -17.86
CA LEU A 192 -24.01 4.93 -18.40
C LEU A 192 -25.27 4.06 -18.30
N PRO A 193 -25.49 3.11 -19.25
CA PRO A 193 -26.47 2.05 -19.04
C PRO A 193 -26.19 1.31 -17.72
N MET A 194 -27.26 0.89 -17.01
CA MET A 194 -27.09 0.22 -15.71
C MET A 194 -26.23 -1.03 -15.80
N GLU A 195 -26.37 -1.85 -16.84
CA GLU A 195 -25.54 -3.03 -17.05
C GLU A 195 -24.07 -2.66 -17.19
N THR A 196 -23.75 -1.55 -17.86
CA THR A 196 -22.39 -1.04 -17.98
C THR A 196 -21.86 -0.61 -16.63
N LEU A 197 -22.58 0.24 -15.88
CA LEU A 197 -22.20 0.69 -14.54
C LEU A 197 -21.88 -0.49 -13.62
N LEU A 198 -22.79 -1.47 -13.56
CA LEU A 198 -22.72 -2.63 -12.69
C LEU A 198 -21.60 -3.61 -13.06
N SER A 199 -21.11 -3.56 -14.29
CA SER A 199 -20.05 -4.43 -14.81
C SER A 199 -18.65 -3.80 -14.81
N VAL A 200 -18.52 -2.52 -14.43
CA VAL A 200 -17.22 -1.84 -14.37
C VAL A 200 -16.32 -2.51 -13.33
N THR A 201 -15.12 -2.81 -13.77
CA THR A 201 -14.02 -3.28 -12.92
C THR A 201 -12.89 -2.25 -12.93
N GLN A 202 -11.89 -2.43 -12.05
CA GLN A 202 -10.72 -1.55 -11.99
C GLN A 202 -9.90 -1.54 -13.29
N ASP A 203 -10.08 -2.53 -14.18
CA ASP A 203 -9.41 -2.59 -15.49
C ASP A 203 -10.26 -2.02 -16.63
N SER A 204 -11.50 -1.66 -16.36
CA SER A 204 -12.40 -1.10 -17.38
C SER A 204 -11.96 0.29 -17.82
N PRO A 205 -12.17 0.67 -19.10
CA PRO A 205 -11.94 2.03 -19.59
C PRO A 205 -12.71 3.10 -18.78
N HIS A 206 -13.92 2.77 -18.35
CA HIS A 206 -14.75 3.64 -17.51
C HIS A 206 -14.20 3.88 -16.09
N TYR A 207 -13.17 3.13 -15.67
CA TYR A 207 -12.46 3.36 -14.42
C TYR A 207 -11.12 4.08 -14.61
N ARG A 208 -10.40 3.80 -15.72
CA ARG A 208 -9.02 4.24 -15.94
C ARG A 208 -8.89 5.51 -16.81
N GLU A 209 -9.80 5.73 -17.72
CA GLU A 209 -9.72 6.86 -18.67
C GLU A 209 -10.43 8.09 -18.09
N GLY A 210 -9.70 9.18 -17.88
CA GLY A 210 -10.13 10.37 -17.13
C GLY A 210 -11.56 10.87 -17.42
N GLU A 211 -11.92 11.07 -18.69
CA GLU A 211 -13.27 11.55 -19.04
C GLU A 211 -14.37 10.49 -18.82
N LYS A 212 -14.08 9.22 -19.10
CA LYS A 212 -15.03 8.11 -18.86
C LYS A 212 -15.15 7.77 -17.38
N ALA A 213 -14.05 7.93 -16.63
CA ALA A 213 -14.04 7.73 -15.20
C ALA A 213 -14.93 8.74 -14.46
N GLY A 214 -14.95 10.01 -14.87
CA GLY A 214 -15.78 11.04 -14.26
C GLY A 214 -17.24 10.62 -14.17
N ILE A 215 -17.82 10.16 -15.28
CA ILE A 215 -19.22 9.74 -15.32
C ILE A 215 -19.49 8.47 -14.51
N PHE A 216 -18.54 7.54 -14.47
CA PHE A 216 -18.64 6.33 -13.65
C PHE A 216 -18.71 6.67 -12.17
N TYR A 217 -17.81 7.50 -11.66
CA TYR A 217 -17.83 7.96 -10.27
C TYR A 217 -19.12 8.72 -9.94
N ALA A 218 -19.51 9.66 -10.80
CA ALA A 218 -20.70 10.46 -10.60
C ALA A 218 -21.98 9.60 -10.52
N GLN A 219 -22.11 8.59 -11.40
CA GLN A 219 -23.25 7.68 -11.38
C GLN A 219 -23.20 6.69 -10.22
N SER A 220 -22.02 6.21 -9.83
CA SER A 220 -21.82 5.36 -8.66
C SER A 220 -22.27 6.08 -7.39
N TRP A 221 -21.82 7.33 -7.20
CA TRP A 221 -22.29 8.19 -6.12
C TRP A 221 -23.81 8.36 -6.14
N ALA A 222 -24.39 8.78 -7.27
CA ALA A 222 -25.83 9.04 -7.38
C ALA A 222 -26.65 7.78 -7.10
N PHE A 223 -26.18 6.61 -7.50
CA PHE A 223 -26.86 5.35 -7.26
C PHE A 223 -26.79 4.95 -5.77
N VAL A 224 -25.65 5.08 -5.12
CA VAL A 224 -25.57 4.85 -3.66
C VAL A 224 -26.42 5.87 -2.90
N HIS A 225 -26.38 7.13 -3.31
CA HIS A 225 -27.19 8.18 -2.71
C HIS A 225 -28.70 7.87 -2.87
N TYR A 226 -29.15 7.42 -4.06
CA TYR A 226 -30.51 6.95 -4.30
C TYR A 226 -30.89 5.80 -3.37
N LEU A 227 -30.05 4.77 -3.28
CA LEU A 227 -30.31 3.61 -2.42
C LEU A 227 -30.41 3.96 -0.92
N PHE A 228 -29.70 4.99 -0.48
CA PHE A 228 -29.65 5.38 0.93
C PHE A 228 -30.64 6.48 1.30
N MET A 229 -30.96 7.40 0.38
CA MET A 229 -31.70 8.61 0.69
C MET A 229 -33.12 8.64 0.10
N ASP A 230 -33.37 7.93 -1.02
CA ASP A 230 -34.70 7.85 -1.58
C ASP A 230 -35.64 7.01 -0.70
N GLU A 231 -36.79 7.55 -0.39
CA GLU A 231 -37.75 6.92 0.53
C GLU A 231 -38.30 5.61 -0.01
N GLU A 232 -38.62 5.54 -1.30
CA GLU A 232 -39.18 4.36 -1.93
C GLU A 232 -38.12 3.25 -2.08
N ALA A 233 -36.89 3.60 -2.46
CA ALA A 233 -35.76 2.66 -2.53
C ALA A 233 -35.46 2.05 -1.15
N ARG A 234 -35.53 2.86 -0.10
CA ARG A 234 -35.32 2.42 1.29
C ARG A 234 -36.46 1.53 1.79
N LYS A 235 -37.72 1.93 1.57
CA LYS A 235 -38.90 1.12 1.93
C LYS A 235 -38.90 -0.23 1.23
N ALA A 236 -38.51 -0.25 -0.05
CA ALA A 236 -38.36 -1.49 -0.81
C ALA A 236 -37.18 -2.37 -0.37
N GLY A 237 -36.27 -1.84 0.45
CA GLY A 237 -35.10 -2.56 0.94
C GLY A 237 -34.13 -2.96 -0.20
N LEU A 238 -34.01 -2.14 -1.24
CA LEU A 238 -33.24 -2.45 -2.45
C LEU A 238 -31.78 -2.76 -2.12
N PHE A 239 -31.15 -1.93 -1.30
CA PHE A 239 -29.75 -2.12 -0.92
C PHE A 239 -29.52 -3.45 -0.16
N GLN A 240 -30.36 -3.74 0.84
CA GLN A 240 -30.27 -4.97 1.63
C GLN A 240 -30.51 -6.22 0.78
N THR A 241 -31.44 -6.13 -0.18
CA THR A 241 -31.75 -7.23 -1.11
C THR A 241 -30.58 -7.48 -2.05
N TYR A 242 -29.95 -6.43 -2.55
CA TYR A 242 -28.74 -6.54 -3.36
C TYR A 242 -27.55 -7.15 -2.58
N LEU A 243 -27.31 -6.72 -1.34
CA LEU A 243 -26.26 -7.30 -0.51
C LEU A 243 -26.49 -8.78 -0.23
N ARG A 244 -27.75 -9.22 -0.07
CA ARG A 244 -28.08 -10.66 0.06
C ARG A 244 -27.82 -11.42 -1.23
N ALA A 245 -28.11 -10.82 -2.39
CA ALA A 245 -27.83 -11.42 -3.69
C ALA A 245 -26.33 -11.56 -3.95
N LEU A 246 -25.52 -10.55 -3.64
CA LEU A 246 -24.05 -10.58 -3.75
C LEU A 246 -23.37 -11.70 -2.97
N ARG A 247 -23.98 -12.17 -1.89
CA ARG A 247 -23.47 -13.32 -1.11
C ARG A 247 -23.68 -14.66 -1.81
N ARG A 248 -24.64 -14.73 -2.72
CA ARG A 248 -25.05 -15.96 -3.42
C ARG A 248 -24.54 -16.01 -4.84
N GLU A 249 -24.51 -14.87 -5.52
CA GLU A 249 -24.14 -14.73 -6.93
C GLU A 249 -22.71 -14.22 -7.04
N LYS A 250 -21.88 -14.91 -7.83
CA LYS A 250 -20.48 -14.48 -8.09
C LYS A 250 -20.39 -13.36 -9.09
N ASP A 251 -21.28 -13.37 -10.07
CA ASP A 251 -21.37 -12.31 -11.09
C ASP A 251 -22.11 -11.09 -10.53
N PRO A 252 -21.49 -9.90 -10.48
CA PRO A 252 -22.12 -8.68 -9.97
C PRO A 252 -23.40 -8.29 -10.72
N LEU A 253 -23.45 -8.54 -12.03
CA LEU A 253 -24.63 -8.24 -12.84
C LEU A 253 -25.78 -9.20 -12.56
N ALA A 254 -25.52 -10.50 -12.39
CA ALA A 254 -26.51 -11.48 -11.97
C ALA A 254 -27.03 -11.14 -10.57
N ALA A 255 -26.14 -10.79 -9.63
CA ALA A 255 -26.53 -10.31 -8.30
C ALA A 255 -27.42 -9.07 -8.36
N ALA A 256 -27.13 -8.12 -9.27
CA ALA A 256 -27.92 -6.91 -9.46
C ALA A 256 -29.33 -7.23 -9.99
N LYS A 257 -29.44 -8.09 -10.99
CA LYS A 257 -30.75 -8.56 -11.50
C LYS A 257 -31.57 -9.28 -10.42
N ALA A 258 -30.92 -10.13 -9.63
CA ALA A 258 -31.57 -10.83 -8.50
C ALA A 258 -31.97 -9.88 -7.35
N GLY A 259 -31.18 -8.84 -7.10
CA GLY A 259 -31.37 -7.91 -5.99
C GLY A 259 -32.27 -6.71 -6.30
N PHE A 260 -32.12 -6.13 -7.47
CA PHE A 260 -32.84 -4.92 -7.90
C PHE A 260 -34.01 -5.21 -8.83
N GLY A 261 -34.05 -6.41 -9.45
CA GLY A 261 -35.08 -6.78 -10.44
C GLY A 261 -34.84 -6.16 -11.81
N ASP A 262 -35.82 -5.44 -12.32
CA ASP A 262 -35.77 -4.79 -13.64
C ASP A 262 -34.78 -3.62 -13.66
N LEU A 263 -33.65 -3.80 -14.35
CA LEU A 263 -32.61 -2.80 -14.47
C LEU A 263 -33.01 -1.61 -15.33
N GLY A 264 -33.94 -1.79 -16.30
CA GLY A 264 -34.49 -0.70 -17.10
C GLY A 264 -35.35 0.25 -16.26
N LYS A 265 -36.21 -0.33 -15.39
CA LYS A 265 -36.98 0.46 -14.42
C LYS A 265 -36.05 1.18 -13.42
N LEU A 266 -35.02 0.48 -12.92
CA LEU A 266 -34.03 1.08 -12.02
C LEU A 266 -33.31 2.25 -12.70
N GLN A 267 -32.90 2.10 -13.96
CA GLN A 267 -32.29 3.16 -14.77
C GLN A 267 -33.20 4.40 -14.85
N GLY A 268 -34.51 4.17 -15.11
CA GLY A 268 -35.49 5.23 -15.15
C GLY A 268 -35.64 5.96 -13.82
N ASN A 269 -35.74 5.22 -12.72
CA ASN A 269 -35.85 5.78 -11.38
C ASN A 269 -34.61 6.61 -11.01
N LEU A 270 -33.40 6.09 -11.24
CA LEU A 270 -32.14 6.81 -11.01
C LEU A 270 -32.06 8.06 -11.91
N GLY A 271 -32.61 7.96 -13.13
CA GLY A 271 -32.74 9.09 -14.06
C GLY A 271 -33.57 10.22 -13.47
N MET A 272 -34.78 9.94 -12.99
CA MET A 272 -35.64 10.91 -12.34
C MET A 272 -34.99 11.49 -11.08
N TYR A 273 -34.39 10.61 -10.26
CA TYR A 273 -33.72 11.01 -9.02
C TYR A 273 -32.58 12.01 -9.26
N SER A 274 -31.71 11.77 -10.23
CA SER A 274 -30.56 12.63 -10.52
C SER A 274 -30.92 13.99 -11.15
N HIS A 275 -32.17 14.21 -11.54
CA HIS A 275 -32.69 15.50 -12.06
C HIS A 275 -33.48 16.30 -11.02
N GLN A 276 -33.56 15.81 -9.78
CA GLN A 276 -34.19 16.55 -8.70
C GLN A 276 -33.42 17.83 -8.39
N THR A 277 -34.14 18.85 -7.95
CA THR A 277 -33.56 20.12 -7.46
C THR A 277 -33.26 20.09 -5.96
N LEU A 278 -33.93 19.19 -5.24
CA LEU A 278 -33.75 19.02 -3.78
C LEU A 278 -33.42 17.56 -3.49
N PHE A 279 -32.35 17.37 -2.76
CA PHE A 279 -31.90 16.06 -2.29
C PHE A 279 -31.95 16.00 -0.77
N HIS A 280 -32.33 14.86 -0.26
CA HIS A 280 -32.32 14.60 1.16
C HIS A 280 -30.89 14.34 1.65
N PHE A 281 -30.60 14.71 2.88
CA PHE A 281 -29.41 14.36 3.61
C PHE A 281 -29.76 14.20 5.10
N TRP A 282 -28.98 13.45 5.84
CA TRP A 282 -29.20 13.32 7.27
C TRP A 282 -28.44 14.40 8.02
N VAL A 283 -29.08 14.94 9.06
CA VAL A 283 -28.46 15.79 10.08
C VAL A 283 -28.34 14.96 11.34
N LEU A 284 -27.13 14.56 11.67
CA LEU A 284 -26.82 13.75 12.84
C LEU A 284 -26.13 14.63 13.89
N PRO A 285 -26.34 14.39 15.20
CA PRO A 285 -25.49 15.01 16.20
C PRO A 285 -24.05 14.50 16.03
N LEU A 286 -23.07 15.37 16.24
CA LEU A 286 -21.68 14.94 16.29
C LEU A 286 -21.48 14.10 17.56
N ALA A 287 -21.17 12.82 17.39
CA ALA A 287 -21.08 11.87 18.51
C ALA A 287 -19.78 12.00 19.31
N VAL A 288 -18.71 12.51 18.68
CA VAL A 288 -17.43 12.74 19.36
C VAL A 288 -17.37 14.16 19.92
N HIS A 289 -17.08 14.27 21.21
CA HIS A 289 -16.87 15.54 21.90
C HIS A 289 -15.41 15.63 22.32
N LEU A 290 -14.59 16.26 21.49
CA LEU A 290 -13.17 16.48 21.77
C LEU A 290 -12.99 17.77 22.56
N THR A 291 -12.18 17.69 23.58
CA THR A 291 -11.74 18.83 24.42
C THR A 291 -10.24 19.04 24.23
N ASP A 292 -9.70 20.16 24.73
CA ASP A 292 -8.26 20.41 24.66
C ASP A 292 -7.41 19.30 25.31
N ARG A 293 -7.96 18.56 26.26
CA ARG A 293 -7.28 17.45 26.96
C ARG A 293 -7.08 16.22 26.07
N ASP A 294 -7.88 16.08 25.03
CA ASP A 294 -7.82 14.96 24.09
C ASP A 294 -6.70 15.14 23.06
N PHE A 295 -6.13 16.34 22.99
CA PHE A 295 -5.02 16.64 22.10
C PHE A 295 -3.70 16.74 22.87
N LYS A 296 -2.66 16.15 22.29
CA LYS A 296 -1.27 16.29 22.74
C LYS A 296 -0.49 16.95 21.62
N ALA A 297 -0.01 18.16 21.90
CA ALA A 297 0.78 18.93 20.93
C ALA A 297 2.21 19.12 21.42
N ARG A 298 3.16 19.10 20.49
CA ARG A 298 4.55 19.48 20.72
C ARG A 298 5.17 20.08 19.45
N THR A 299 6.11 20.96 19.64
CA THR A 299 6.94 21.45 18.53
C THR A 299 7.95 20.37 18.13
N LEU A 300 8.17 20.20 16.83
CA LEU A 300 9.24 19.35 16.29
C LEU A 300 10.55 20.16 16.25
N ASP A 301 11.65 19.48 16.50
CA ASP A 301 12.94 20.03 16.15
C ASP A 301 13.19 19.94 14.63
N VAL A 302 14.29 20.55 14.17
CA VAL A 302 14.59 20.62 12.73
C VAL A 302 14.84 19.26 12.12
N ALA A 303 15.52 18.36 12.85
CA ALA A 303 15.82 17.01 12.37
C ALA A 303 14.55 16.19 12.24
N GLU A 304 13.63 16.26 13.23
CA GLU A 304 12.33 15.62 13.20
C GLU A 304 11.48 16.09 12.00
N ALA A 305 11.41 17.41 11.76
CA ALA A 305 10.68 17.96 10.61
C ALA A 305 11.24 17.50 9.26
N LEU A 306 12.58 17.41 9.15
CA LEU A 306 13.25 16.87 7.96
C LEU A 306 12.92 15.38 7.76
N VAL A 307 12.87 14.59 8.83
CA VAL A 307 12.50 13.17 8.78
C VAL A 307 11.06 12.99 8.31
N VAL A 308 10.10 13.75 8.86
CA VAL A 308 8.69 13.68 8.44
C VAL A 308 8.56 13.92 6.93
N ARG A 309 9.22 14.97 6.42
CA ARG A 309 9.22 15.28 4.99
C ARG A 309 9.91 14.20 4.16
N ALA A 310 11.07 13.72 4.60
CA ALA A 310 11.83 12.70 3.90
C ALA A 310 11.08 11.37 3.80
N GLU A 311 10.44 10.91 4.89
CA GLU A 311 9.61 9.71 4.88
C GLU A 311 8.45 9.84 3.88
N PHE A 312 7.76 10.97 3.86
CA PHE A 312 6.68 11.20 2.90
C PHE A 312 7.18 11.13 1.46
N LEU A 313 8.31 11.78 1.15
CA LEU A 313 8.93 11.72 -0.18
C LEU A 313 9.32 10.29 -0.58
N GLN A 314 9.79 9.47 0.36
CA GLN A 314 10.05 8.05 0.13
C GLN A 314 8.78 7.28 -0.23
N TYR A 315 7.68 7.54 0.46
CA TYR A 315 6.38 6.93 0.17
C TYR A 315 5.79 7.33 -1.18
N THR A 316 6.08 8.54 -1.63
CA THR A 316 5.63 9.07 -2.93
C THR A 316 6.60 8.79 -4.07
N HIS A 317 7.58 7.89 -3.87
CA HIS A 317 8.61 7.52 -4.85
C HIS A 317 9.56 8.65 -5.26
N HIS A 318 9.72 9.68 -4.39
CA HIS A 318 10.67 10.78 -4.53
C HIS A 318 11.90 10.57 -3.62
N GLU A 319 12.44 9.34 -3.64
CA GLU A 319 13.61 8.99 -2.82
C GLU A 319 14.83 9.90 -3.08
N PRO A 320 15.16 10.28 -4.31
CA PRO A 320 16.26 11.19 -4.56
C PRO A 320 16.17 12.53 -3.81
N GLU A 321 14.96 13.09 -3.70
CA GLU A 321 14.66 14.34 -3.00
C GLU A 321 14.69 14.17 -1.48
N SER A 322 14.38 12.97 -0.98
CA SER A 322 14.42 12.66 0.46
C SER A 322 15.86 12.57 0.99
N ARG A 323 16.81 12.15 0.19
CA ARG A 323 18.19 11.85 0.58
C ARG A 323 18.94 13.03 1.21
N PRO A 324 18.97 14.23 0.61
CA PRO A 324 19.63 15.37 1.23
C PRO A 324 18.99 15.76 2.56
N LEU A 325 17.68 15.60 2.73
CA LEU A 325 16.98 15.88 3.99
C LEU A 325 17.45 14.94 5.09
N LEU A 326 17.55 13.64 4.79
CA LEU A 326 18.04 12.64 5.75
C LEU A 326 19.53 12.84 6.08
N GLY A 327 20.34 13.30 5.11
CA GLY A 327 21.73 13.67 5.37
C GLY A 327 21.85 14.84 6.36
N GLN A 328 21.01 15.87 6.20
CA GLN A 328 20.93 16.98 7.15
C GLN A 328 20.39 16.55 8.52
N ALA A 329 19.33 15.73 8.57
CA ALA A 329 18.79 15.21 9.82
C ALA A 329 19.84 14.39 10.59
N LEU A 330 20.60 13.54 9.90
CA LEU A 330 21.68 12.77 10.52
C LEU A 330 22.80 13.66 11.08
N ALA A 331 23.15 14.74 10.38
CA ALA A 331 24.15 15.68 10.87
C ALA A 331 23.70 16.44 12.11
N LEU A 332 22.39 16.76 12.20
CA LEU A 332 21.79 17.48 13.32
C LEU A 332 21.54 16.57 14.53
N ALA A 333 21.06 15.35 14.30
CA ALA A 333 20.63 14.42 15.34
C ALA A 333 21.14 12.99 15.08
N PRO A 334 22.48 12.73 15.15
CA PRO A 334 23.06 11.42 14.85
C PRO A 334 22.65 10.31 15.84
N GLY A 335 22.10 10.67 16.99
CA GLY A 335 21.58 9.74 18.01
C GLY A 335 20.07 9.56 18.00
N ASP A 336 19.37 10.12 17.02
CA ASP A 336 17.91 9.98 16.95
C ASP A 336 17.52 8.67 16.25
N PRO A 337 16.76 7.78 16.92
CA PRO A 337 16.31 6.53 16.32
C PRO A 337 15.41 6.70 15.11
N GLN A 338 14.68 7.82 14.97
CA GLN A 338 13.80 8.07 13.83
C GLN A 338 14.59 8.42 12.58
N VAL A 339 15.70 9.18 12.72
CA VAL A 339 16.63 9.47 11.63
C VAL A 339 17.19 8.15 11.05
N HIS A 340 17.65 7.26 11.93
CA HIS A 340 18.16 5.96 11.50
C HIS A 340 17.07 5.07 10.88
N ALA A 341 15.85 5.07 11.41
CA ALA A 341 14.72 4.37 10.80
C ALA A 341 14.46 4.87 9.37
N ALA A 342 14.34 6.18 9.17
CA ALA A 342 14.09 6.78 7.87
C ALA A 342 15.22 6.52 6.86
N LEU A 343 16.48 6.55 7.30
CA LEU A 343 17.64 6.15 6.48
C LEU A 343 17.55 4.69 6.06
N GLY A 344 17.19 3.80 7.00
CA GLY A 344 16.98 2.38 6.72
C GLY A 344 15.95 2.17 5.60
N TYR A 345 14.82 2.86 5.63
CA TYR A 345 13.81 2.83 4.57
C TYR A 345 14.36 3.31 3.23
N GLY A 346 15.08 4.44 3.20
CA GLY A 346 15.71 4.94 1.99
C GLY A 346 16.68 3.93 1.39
N PHE A 347 17.44 3.20 2.20
CA PHE A 347 18.32 2.13 1.72
C PHE A 347 17.55 0.92 1.19
N VAL A 348 16.40 0.55 1.80
CA VAL A 348 15.52 -0.50 1.26
C VAL A 348 15.02 -0.13 -0.13
N LEU A 349 14.57 1.11 -0.33
CA LEU A 349 14.09 1.59 -1.64
C LEU A 349 15.17 1.53 -2.74
N ARG A 350 16.43 1.72 -2.37
CA ARG A 350 17.59 1.60 -3.27
C ARG A 350 18.08 0.15 -3.44
N GLY A 351 17.48 -0.82 -2.78
CA GLY A 351 17.93 -2.21 -2.79
C GLY A 351 19.22 -2.49 -2.00
N ASN A 352 19.72 -1.51 -1.22
CA ASN A 352 20.90 -1.70 -0.38
C ASN A 352 20.51 -2.28 1.00
N ASN A 353 20.22 -3.58 1.00
CA ASN A 353 19.71 -4.29 2.16
C ASN A 353 20.72 -4.34 3.33
N GLU A 354 22.02 -4.27 3.05
CA GLU A 354 23.05 -4.27 4.08
C GLU A 354 23.10 -2.94 4.84
N ALA A 355 23.13 -1.82 4.13
CA ALA A 355 23.06 -0.51 4.75
C ALA A 355 21.73 -0.31 5.49
N ALA A 356 20.61 -0.76 4.91
CA ALA A 356 19.30 -0.74 5.56
C ALA A 356 19.32 -1.47 6.91
N SER A 357 19.88 -2.70 6.94
CA SER A 357 19.98 -3.48 8.18
C SER A 357 20.79 -2.76 9.24
N ARG A 358 21.97 -2.18 8.88
CA ARG A 358 22.80 -1.41 9.83
C ARG A 358 22.04 -0.25 10.45
N HIS A 359 21.32 0.53 9.65
CA HIS A 359 20.55 1.66 10.16
C HIS A 359 19.36 1.22 11.01
N PHE A 360 18.65 0.17 10.65
CA PHE A 360 17.57 -0.37 11.47
C PHE A 360 18.08 -0.97 12.80
N GLU A 361 19.23 -1.66 12.80
CA GLU A 361 19.87 -2.16 14.02
C GLU A 361 20.28 -1.00 14.93
N GLU A 362 20.82 0.08 14.36
CA GLU A 362 21.16 1.29 15.11
C GLU A 362 19.89 1.97 15.69
N ALA A 363 18.81 2.07 14.92
CA ALA A 363 17.53 2.57 15.42
C ALA A 363 17.03 1.73 16.62
N ILE A 364 17.17 0.41 16.57
CA ILE A 364 16.82 -0.48 17.70
C ILE A 364 17.73 -0.21 18.91
N ARG A 365 19.03 -0.06 18.69
CA ARG A 365 20.01 0.23 19.75
C ARG A 365 19.73 1.55 20.45
N LEU A 366 19.27 2.55 19.69
CA LEU A 366 18.87 3.86 20.17
C LEU A 366 17.46 3.89 20.79
N GLY A 367 16.77 2.75 20.87
CA GLY A 367 15.49 2.61 21.56
C GLY A 367 14.26 2.89 20.71
N SER A 368 14.36 2.81 19.38
CA SER A 368 13.20 3.01 18.48
C SER A 368 11.97 2.26 18.96
N GLN A 369 10.82 2.96 18.99
CA GLN A 369 9.48 2.41 19.23
C GLN A 369 8.68 2.28 17.93
N ASP A 370 9.28 2.50 16.78
CA ASP A 370 8.65 2.29 15.49
C ASP A 370 8.60 0.79 15.16
N PHE A 371 7.39 0.21 15.12
CA PHE A 371 7.17 -1.22 14.83
C PHE A 371 7.73 -1.63 13.46
N ARG A 372 7.82 -0.69 12.52
CA ARG A 372 8.32 -0.92 11.16
C ARG A 372 9.79 -1.35 11.17
N VAL A 373 10.59 -0.80 12.08
CA VAL A 373 12.03 -1.08 12.17
C VAL A 373 12.29 -2.57 12.39
N PRO A 374 11.81 -3.22 13.47
CA PRO A 374 11.99 -4.65 13.63
C PRO A 374 11.25 -5.48 12.57
N TYR A 375 10.12 -5.03 12.06
CA TYR A 375 9.41 -5.70 10.96
C TYR A 375 10.26 -5.78 9.69
N HIS A 376 10.86 -4.66 9.26
CA HIS A 376 11.71 -4.63 8.06
C HIS A 376 13.03 -5.39 8.25
N LEU A 377 13.63 -5.36 9.44
CA LEU A 377 14.78 -6.22 9.75
C LEU A 377 14.45 -7.70 9.54
N ALA A 378 13.33 -8.15 10.09
CA ALA A 378 12.87 -9.52 9.91
C ALA A 378 12.64 -9.85 8.42
N LYS A 379 11.99 -8.96 7.68
CA LYS A 379 11.73 -9.11 6.25
C LYS A 379 13.01 -9.19 5.42
N LEU A 380 14.00 -8.34 5.71
CA LEU A 380 15.30 -8.35 5.04
C LEU A 380 16.07 -9.65 5.33
N ALA A 381 16.00 -10.13 6.57
CA ALA A 381 16.66 -11.37 6.97
C ALA A 381 15.98 -12.61 6.35
N GLN A 382 14.65 -12.64 6.28
CA GLN A 382 13.89 -13.70 5.60
C GLN A 382 14.21 -13.79 4.10
N GLY A 383 14.60 -12.69 3.47
CA GLY A 383 15.01 -12.66 2.06
C GLY A 383 16.39 -13.24 1.79
N ARG A 384 17.22 -13.48 2.82
CA ARG A 384 18.56 -14.06 2.69
C ARG A 384 18.46 -15.58 2.71
N GLN A 385 19.11 -16.25 1.75
CA GLN A 385 19.19 -17.72 1.74
C GLN A 385 20.65 -18.20 1.69
N PRO A 386 21.01 -19.30 2.37
CA PRO A 386 20.20 -20.07 3.33
C PRO A 386 20.13 -19.40 4.71
N ALA A 387 18.98 -19.46 5.38
CA ALA A 387 18.80 -18.97 6.74
C ALA A 387 19.50 -19.93 7.73
N ARG A 388 20.41 -19.40 8.58
CA ARG A 388 21.02 -20.13 9.70
C ARG A 388 20.02 -20.19 10.87
N ASP A 389 20.19 -21.13 11.78
CA ASP A 389 19.31 -21.25 12.96
C ASP A 389 19.36 -19.99 13.84
N GLU A 390 20.52 -19.35 13.96
CA GLU A 390 20.69 -18.07 14.66
C GLU A 390 19.89 -16.94 13.99
N ASP A 391 19.84 -16.91 12.64
CA ASP A 391 19.07 -15.93 11.89
C ASP A 391 17.56 -16.11 12.13
N ARG A 392 17.10 -17.36 12.24
CA ARG A 392 15.69 -17.68 12.53
C ARG A 392 15.25 -17.19 13.91
N ALA A 393 16.07 -17.40 14.94
CA ALA A 393 15.77 -16.90 16.28
C ALA A 393 15.72 -15.36 16.32
N ARG A 394 16.64 -14.70 15.62
CA ARG A 394 16.64 -13.22 15.50
C ARG A 394 15.42 -12.71 14.74
N ILE A 395 15.04 -13.35 13.61
CA ILE A 395 13.84 -13.01 12.84
C ILE A 395 12.60 -13.10 13.73
N LEU A 396 12.46 -14.19 14.49
CA LEU A 396 11.33 -14.38 15.39
C LEU A 396 11.29 -13.27 16.46
N ALA A 397 12.42 -12.97 17.11
CA ALA A 397 12.51 -11.91 18.12
C ALA A 397 12.12 -10.53 17.57
N TRP A 398 12.53 -10.20 16.34
CA TRP A 398 12.15 -8.95 15.68
C TRP A 398 10.66 -8.91 15.35
N LEU A 399 10.08 -9.99 14.82
CA LEU A 399 8.64 -10.06 14.54
C LEU A 399 7.81 -9.96 15.82
N GLU A 400 8.21 -10.65 16.89
CA GLU A 400 7.54 -10.54 18.19
C GLU A 400 7.65 -9.12 18.78
N ARG A 401 8.79 -8.44 18.60
CA ARG A 401 8.91 -7.03 18.97
C ARG A 401 7.99 -6.14 18.15
N ALA A 402 7.92 -6.33 16.83
CA ALA A 402 7.01 -5.59 15.97
C ALA A 402 5.54 -5.82 16.36
N SER A 403 5.16 -7.07 16.68
CA SER A 403 3.81 -7.41 17.14
C SER A 403 3.47 -6.78 18.50
N ARG A 404 4.42 -6.69 19.44
CA ARG A 404 4.19 -5.96 20.71
C ARG A 404 4.01 -4.47 20.51
N LEU A 405 4.74 -3.87 19.57
CA LEU A 405 4.64 -2.44 19.25
C LEU A 405 3.38 -2.10 18.46
N ARG A 406 2.94 -3.00 17.57
CA ARG A 406 1.74 -2.85 16.76
C ARG A 406 1.03 -4.20 16.54
N PRO A 407 0.15 -4.61 17.51
CA PRO A 407 -0.52 -5.91 17.46
C PRO A 407 -1.51 -6.09 16.30
N ASP A 408 -1.98 -5.00 15.73
CA ASP A 408 -2.97 -4.96 14.65
C ASP A 408 -2.34 -4.81 13.26
N PHE A 409 -1.01 -4.94 13.10
CA PHE A 409 -0.36 -4.86 11.80
C PHE A 409 -0.29 -6.25 11.13
N PRO A 410 -1.05 -6.49 10.03
CA PRO A 410 -1.18 -7.83 9.45
C PRO A 410 0.12 -8.38 8.87
N GLY A 411 1.02 -7.50 8.38
CA GLY A 411 2.32 -7.92 7.84
C GLY A 411 3.19 -8.64 8.87
N THR A 412 3.11 -8.24 10.14
CA THR A 412 3.84 -8.91 11.24
C THR A 412 3.28 -10.31 11.48
N HIS A 413 1.94 -10.46 11.49
CA HIS A 413 1.28 -11.77 11.64
C HIS A 413 1.61 -12.72 10.50
N VAL A 414 1.70 -12.23 9.26
CA VAL A 414 2.19 -13.02 8.11
C VAL A 414 3.63 -13.49 8.34
N GLY A 415 4.50 -12.58 8.80
CA GLY A 415 5.90 -12.92 9.12
C GLY A 415 6.00 -14.00 10.18
N LEU A 416 5.22 -13.89 11.26
CA LEU A 416 5.13 -14.88 12.34
C LEU A 416 4.57 -16.22 11.85
N CYS A 417 3.49 -16.19 11.05
CA CYS A 417 2.91 -17.38 10.45
C CYS A 417 3.95 -18.16 9.62
N ARG A 418 4.70 -17.47 8.76
CA ARG A 418 5.78 -18.07 7.97
C ARG A 418 6.87 -18.67 8.85
N GLN A 419 7.28 -17.95 9.91
CA GLN A 419 8.35 -18.39 10.79
C GLN A 419 7.95 -19.64 11.58
N TYR A 420 6.76 -19.65 12.23
CA TYR A 420 6.27 -20.81 12.96
C TYR A 420 5.95 -22.01 12.06
N ALA A 421 5.51 -21.78 10.79
CA ALA A 421 5.29 -22.87 9.85
C ALA A 421 6.58 -23.47 9.28
N SER A 422 7.72 -22.75 9.35
CA SER A 422 9.01 -23.26 8.87
C SER A 422 9.68 -24.19 9.88
N GLU A 423 9.35 -24.05 11.17
CA GLU A 423 9.79 -24.91 12.25
C GLU A 423 8.55 -25.40 13.00
N PRO A 424 8.03 -26.58 12.67
CA PRO A 424 6.73 -27.04 13.19
C PRO A 424 6.79 -27.51 14.65
N LYS A 425 7.37 -26.68 15.53
CA LYS A 425 7.31 -26.88 16.98
C LYS A 425 5.97 -26.45 17.56
N ASP A 426 5.28 -25.49 16.90
CA ASP A 426 3.98 -24.99 17.31
C ASP A 426 3.08 -24.68 16.08
N PRO A 427 2.53 -25.72 15.42
CA PRO A 427 1.62 -25.53 14.28
C PRO A 427 0.40 -24.68 14.62
N ALA A 428 -0.11 -24.78 15.85
CA ALA A 428 -1.29 -24.02 16.27
C ALA A 428 -1.03 -22.53 16.23
N ARG A 429 0.17 -22.10 16.64
CA ARG A 429 0.57 -20.70 16.61
C ARG A 429 0.75 -20.17 15.18
N ALA A 430 1.32 -20.96 14.27
CA ALA A 430 1.40 -20.60 12.86
C ALA A 430 0.01 -20.33 12.26
N ILE A 431 -0.95 -21.21 12.55
CA ILE A 431 -2.33 -21.08 12.07
C ILE A 431 -3.02 -19.87 12.70
N GLN A 432 -2.82 -19.65 13.99
CA GLN A 432 -3.36 -18.49 14.71
C GLN A 432 -2.92 -17.19 14.08
N GLU A 433 -1.61 -17.03 13.82
CA GLU A 433 -1.03 -15.83 13.21
C GLU A 433 -1.54 -15.61 11.78
N GLY A 434 -1.60 -16.66 10.97
CA GLY A 434 -2.17 -16.57 9.61
C GLY A 434 -3.64 -16.16 9.60
N ARG A 435 -4.43 -16.68 10.55
CA ARG A 435 -5.84 -16.27 10.73
C ARG A 435 -5.96 -14.83 11.22
N ALA A 436 -5.07 -14.39 12.11
CA ALA A 436 -5.04 -13.01 12.58
C ALA A 436 -4.78 -12.03 11.42
N ALA A 437 -3.80 -12.30 10.54
CA ALA A 437 -3.53 -11.49 9.35
C ALA A 437 -4.76 -11.39 8.43
N MET A 438 -5.41 -12.53 8.14
CA MET A 438 -6.64 -12.57 7.34
C MET A 438 -7.79 -11.82 7.98
N ALA A 439 -7.89 -11.85 9.31
CA ALA A 439 -8.95 -11.18 10.04
C ALA A 439 -8.73 -9.65 10.03
N LEU A 440 -7.50 -9.17 10.00
CA LEU A 440 -7.16 -7.75 9.96
C LEU A 440 -7.42 -7.11 8.58
N GLU A 441 -7.11 -7.81 7.50
CA GLU A 441 -7.41 -7.38 6.12
C GLU A 441 -8.09 -8.53 5.34
N PRO A 442 -9.40 -8.75 5.50
CA PRO A 442 -10.11 -9.91 4.95
C PRO A 442 -10.18 -9.93 3.41
N GLN A 443 -10.08 -8.76 2.77
CA GLN A 443 -10.00 -8.64 1.31
C GLN A 443 -8.62 -8.96 0.74
N ASN A 444 -7.56 -8.95 1.54
CA ASN A 444 -6.21 -9.21 1.06
C ASN A 444 -6.01 -10.71 0.82
N LEU A 445 -6.28 -11.16 -0.41
CA LEU A 445 -6.14 -12.56 -0.78
C LEU A 445 -4.70 -13.08 -0.63
N GLY A 446 -3.70 -12.19 -0.64
CA GLY A 446 -2.31 -12.54 -0.37
C GLY A 446 -2.13 -13.13 1.02
N TYR A 447 -2.79 -12.59 2.05
CA TYR A 447 -2.69 -13.12 3.42
C TYR A 447 -3.39 -14.48 3.55
N ARG A 448 -4.49 -14.67 2.82
CA ARG A 448 -5.15 -15.97 2.72
C ARG A 448 -4.24 -17.01 2.04
N ALA A 449 -3.56 -16.64 0.97
CA ALA A 449 -2.58 -17.50 0.31
C ALA A 449 -1.42 -17.87 1.25
N GLU A 450 -0.93 -16.93 2.06
CA GLU A 450 0.13 -17.19 3.04
C GLU A 450 -0.27 -18.23 4.09
N LEU A 451 -1.50 -18.16 4.61
CA LEU A 451 -2.01 -19.20 5.50
C LEU A 451 -2.09 -20.57 4.78
N GLY A 452 -2.51 -20.59 3.52
CA GLY A 452 -2.51 -21.80 2.70
C GLY A 452 -1.10 -22.38 2.50
N LEU A 453 -0.11 -21.53 2.28
CA LEU A 453 1.31 -21.94 2.20
C LEU A 453 1.81 -22.49 3.54
N ALA A 454 1.36 -21.93 4.65
CA ALA A 454 1.66 -22.48 5.98
C ALA A 454 1.03 -23.87 6.16
N PHE A 455 -0.21 -24.08 5.76
CA PHE A 455 -0.84 -25.41 5.76
C PHE A 455 -0.05 -26.45 4.94
N MET A 456 0.45 -26.07 3.76
CA MET A 456 1.30 -26.97 2.96
C MET A 456 2.62 -27.33 3.67
N ARG A 457 3.25 -26.37 4.39
CA ARG A 457 4.48 -26.65 5.18
C ARG A 457 4.23 -27.53 6.40
N LEU A 458 3.00 -27.51 6.90
CA LEU A 458 2.55 -28.32 8.04
C LEU A 458 1.90 -29.65 7.61
N ASP A 459 2.00 -30.02 6.32
CA ASP A 459 1.39 -31.22 5.71
C ASP A 459 -0.13 -31.32 5.90
N MET A 460 -0.82 -30.20 6.00
CA MET A 460 -2.27 -30.08 6.15
C MET A 460 -2.94 -29.90 4.77
N ALA A 461 -2.98 -30.97 3.99
CA ALA A 461 -3.40 -30.93 2.59
C ALA A 461 -4.88 -30.56 2.39
N ALA A 462 -5.77 -30.97 3.28
CA ALA A 462 -7.20 -30.65 3.19
C ALA A 462 -7.45 -29.16 3.38
N GLU A 463 -6.81 -28.54 4.37
CA GLU A 463 -6.90 -27.12 4.66
C GLU A 463 -6.27 -26.29 3.55
N ALA A 464 -5.13 -26.73 3.01
CA ALA A 464 -4.50 -26.06 1.87
C ALA A 464 -5.41 -26.08 0.62
N LYS A 465 -6.11 -27.20 0.32
CA LYS A 465 -7.11 -27.27 -0.76
C LYS A 465 -8.27 -26.32 -0.52
N ALA A 466 -8.81 -26.30 0.72
CA ALA A 466 -9.92 -25.41 1.07
C ALA A 466 -9.55 -23.93 0.88
N ILE A 467 -8.30 -23.53 1.17
CA ILE A 467 -7.80 -22.18 0.86
C ILE A 467 -7.78 -21.94 -0.65
N GLY A 468 -7.34 -22.91 -1.46
CA GLY A 468 -7.33 -22.78 -2.93
C GLY A 468 -8.73 -22.54 -3.50
N GLU A 469 -9.73 -23.25 -3.02
CA GLU A 469 -11.13 -23.07 -3.38
C GLU A 469 -11.65 -21.67 -2.97
N GLN A 470 -11.31 -21.22 -1.75
CA GLN A 470 -11.67 -19.87 -1.30
C GLN A 470 -11.04 -18.78 -2.15
N LEU A 471 -9.75 -18.90 -2.50
CA LEU A 471 -9.06 -17.94 -3.36
C LEU A 471 -9.71 -17.86 -4.74
N SER A 472 -10.01 -19.00 -5.36
CA SER A 472 -10.68 -19.06 -6.67
C SER A 472 -12.11 -18.49 -6.62
N ASN A 473 -12.79 -18.61 -5.47
CA ASN A 473 -14.13 -18.09 -5.31
C ASN A 473 -14.19 -16.59 -5.01
N LEU A 474 -13.17 -16.02 -4.40
CA LEU A 474 -13.11 -14.62 -3.98
C LEU A 474 -12.41 -13.71 -4.99
N ALA A 475 -11.51 -14.25 -5.80
CA ALA A 475 -10.74 -13.46 -6.76
C ALA A 475 -11.63 -12.85 -7.86
N ARG A 476 -11.70 -11.51 -7.88
CA ARG A 476 -12.50 -10.74 -8.84
C ARG A 476 -11.63 -9.88 -9.75
N SER A 477 -10.62 -9.21 -9.20
CA SER A 477 -9.69 -8.40 -9.98
C SER A 477 -8.61 -9.27 -10.64
N PRO A 478 -7.98 -8.82 -11.75
CA PRO A 478 -6.86 -9.53 -12.37
C PRO A 478 -5.71 -9.81 -11.42
N GLN A 479 -5.43 -8.90 -10.49
CA GLN A 479 -4.41 -9.07 -9.47
C GLN A 479 -4.77 -10.19 -8.48
N GLU A 480 -6.02 -10.23 -8.03
CA GLU A 480 -6.52 -11.30 -7.15
C GLU A 480 -6.55 -12.66 -7.87
N GLN A 481 -6.98 -12.68 -9.14
CA GLN A 481 -6.94 -13.89 -9.97
C GLN A 481 -5.51 -14.41 -10.13
N GLN A 482 -4.53 -13.51 -10.24
CA GLN A 482 -3.12 -13.92 -10.28
C GLN A 482 -2.66 -14.52 -8.95
N VAL A 483 -3.07 -13.97 -7.80
CA VAL A 483 -2.78 -14.57 -6.48
C VAL A 483 -3.37 -15.98 -6.41
N ALA A 484 -4.63 -16.15 -6.79
CA ALA A 484 -5.30 -17.46 -6.81
C ALA A 484 -4.61 -18.45 -7.73
N ALA A 485 -4.25 -18.03 -8.96
CA ALA A 485 -3.56 -18.88 -9.93
C ALA A 485 -2.16 -19.29 -9.44
N SER A 486 -1.38 -18.34 -8.91
CA SER A 486 -0.05 -18.61 -8.36
C SER A 486 -0.11 -19.61 -7.19
N TYR A 487 -1.09 -19.44 -6.31
CA TYR A 487 -1.34 -20.38 -5.23
C TYR A 487 -1.72 -21.77 -5.75
N GLY A 488 -2.61 -21.85 -6.76
CA GLY A 488 -3.03 -23.11 -7.40
C GLY A 488 -1.86 -23.90 -7.98
N ILE A 489 -0.90 -23.24 -8.61
CA ILE A 489 0.33 -23.89 -9.13
C ILE A 489 1.12 -24.53 -7.98
N VAL A 490 1.35 -23.78 -6.90
CA VAL A 490 2.11 -24.29 -5.73
C VAL A 490 1.37 -25.42 -5.04
N LEU A 491 0.03 -25.31 -4.90
CA LEU A 491 -0.81 -26.35 -4.34
C LEU A 491 -0.73 -27.65 -5.16
N THR A 492 -0.83 -27.57 -6.49
CA THR A 492 -0.73 -28.74 -7.37
C THR A 492 0.62 -29.44 -7.19
N GLN A 493 1.72 -28.69 -7.22
CA GLN A 493 3.07 -29.25 -6.99
C GLN A 493 3.22 -29.90 -5.61
N TYR A 494 2.63 -29.31 -4.57
CA TYR A 494 2.63 -29.89 -3.23
C TYR A 494 1.86 -31.21 -3.21
N LEU A 495 0.66 -31.27 -3.79
CA LEU A 495 -0.17 -32.47 -3.81
C LEU A 495 0.45 -33.61 -4.63
N GLU A 496 1.10 -33.28 -5.75
CA GLU A 496 1.85 -34.26 -6.56
C GLU A 496 3.02 -34.86 -5.78
N ARG A 497 3.73 -34.06 -4.97
CA ARG A 497 4.80 -34.57 -4.11
C ARG A 497 4.25 -35.44 -2.98
N ALA A 498 3.17 -35.00 -2.34
CA ALA A 498 2.52 -35.75 -1.24
C ALA A 498 1.93 -37.08 -1.73
N SER A 499 1.53 -37.20 -3.00
CA SER A 499 0.99 -38.42 -3.58
C SER A 499 2.05 -39.42 -4.08
N ARG A 500 3.34 -39.04 -4.14
CA ARG A 500 4.42 -39.97 -4.50
C ARG A 500 4.66 -40.94 -3.36
N PRO A 501 4.64 -42.27 -3.59
CA PRO A 501 4.97 -43.22 -2.54
C PRO A 501 6.39 -42.92 -2.03
N THR A 502 6.53 -42.81 -0.72
CA THR A 502 7.84 -42.76 -0.08
C THR A 502 8.63 -43.98 -0.54
N PRO A 503 9.83 -43.84 -1.11
CA PRO A 503 10.62 -45.02 -1.45
C PRO A 503 10.78 -45.85 -0.19
N GLY A 504 10.18 -47.03 -0.18
CA GLY A 504 10.23 -47.94 0.95
C GLY A 504 11.67 -48.26 1.29
N VAL A 505 11.95 -48.32 2.58
CA VAL A 505 13.17 -48.89 3.12
C VAL A 505 13.16 -50.39 2.74
N THR A 506 13.64 -50.70 1.53
CA THR A 506 13.94 -52.06 1.13
C THR A 506 15.32 -52.44 1.70
N LYS A 507 15.36 -53.59 2.39
CA LYS A 507 16.58 -54.27 2.84
C LYS A 507 17.61 -54.30 1.73
N PRO A 508 18.92 -54.29 2.01
CA PRO A 508 19.97 -54.29 1.00
C PRO A 508 19.91 -55.55 0.14
N VAL A 509 19.60 -55.39 -1.13
CA VAL A 509 19.82 -56.38 -2.16
C VAL A 509 21.20 -56.07 -2.79
N GLN A 510 22.00 -57.11 -2.90
CA GLN A 510 23.35 -57.08 -3.51
C GLN A 510 23.36 -56.39 -4.88
N GLU A 511 24.37 -55.53 -5.08
CA GLU A 511 24.65 -54.85 -6.33
C GLU A 511 24.87 -55.80 -7.50
N PRO A 512 24.28 -55.54 -8.67
CA PRO A 512 24.85 -55.96 -9.92
C PRO A 512 25.62 -54.79 -10.58
N ASP A 513 26.70 -55.17 -11.22
CA ASP A 513 27.73 -54.50 -12.00
C ASP A 513 27.34 -53.22 -12.74
N PRO A 514 28.16 -52.14 -12.71
CA PRO A 514 27.84 -50.84 -13.30
C PRO A 514 28.00 -50.85 -14.81
N GLY A 515 26.90 -50.72 -15.54
CA GLY A 515 26.88 -50.39 -16.94
C GLY A 515 27.27 -48.93 -17.25
N PRO A 516 27.60 -48.57 -18.49
CA PRO A 516 28.18 -47.26 -18.84
C PRO A 516 27.24 -46.09 -18.60
N PRO A 517 27.76 -44.88 -18.28
CA PRO A 517 26.96 -43.73 -17.87
C PRO A 517 26.09 -43.19 -19.01
N PRO A 518 24.82 -42.83 -18.74
CA PRO A 518 23.97 -42.20 -19.73
C PRO A 518 24.38 -40.73 -19.95
N ALA A 519 24.20 -40.27 -21.19
CA ALA A 519 24.48 -38.92 -21.65
C ALA A 519 23.74 -37.84 -20.82
N PRO A 520 24.32 -36.63 -20.70
CA PRO A 520 23.76 -35.60 -19.83
C PRO A 520 22.42 -35.10 -20.36
N SER A 521 21.35 -35.33 -19.59
CA SER A 521 20.05 -34.71 -19.81
C SER A 521 20.15 -33.21 -19.50
N SER A 522 19.72 -32.40 -20.45
CA SER A 522 19.60 -30.94 -20.32
C SER A 522 18.63 -30.57 -19.14
N ARG A 523 19.18 -30.35 -17.98
CA ARG A 523 18.43 -29.73 -16.88
C ARG A 523 18.26 -28.25 -17.18
N SER A 524 17.03 -27.84 -17.50
CA SER A 524 16.63 -26.43 -17.49
C SER A 524 16.79 -25.85 -16.09
N VAL A 525 17.79 -25.00 -15.92
CA VAL A 525 17.97 -24.20 -14.68
C VAL A 525 16.86 -23.15 -14.63
N PRO A 526 16.08 -23.04 -13.55
CA PRO A 526 15.08 -21.98 -13.46
C PRO A 526 15.76 -20.62 -13.42
N ILE A 527 15.47 -19.80 -14.44
CA ILE A 527 15.97 -18.42 -14.53
C ILE A 527 15.22 -17.58 -13.50
N LYS A 528 15.90 -17.19 -12.41
CA LYS A 528 15.38 -16.22 -11.44
C LYS A 528 15.94 -14.84 -11.78
N PHE A 529 15.07 -13.89 -12.12
CA PHE A 529 15.44 -12.48 -12.24
C PHE A 529 14.41 -11.62 -11.49
N SER A 530 14.88 -10.52 -10.92
CA SER A 530 14.04 -9.53 -10.24
C SER A 530 13.99 -8.28 -11.11
N LEU A 531 12.80 -7.92 -11.57
CA LEU A 531 12.54 -6.67 -12.28
C LEU A 531 11.83 -5.70 -11.35
N PRO A 532 12.03 -4.37 -11.52
CA PRO A 532 11.19 -3.37 -10.87
C PRO A 532 9.70 -3.67 -11.07
N SER A 533 8.87 -3.34 -10.09
CA SER A 533 7.44 -3.70 -10.07
C SER A 533 6.66 -3.22 -11.31
N TYR A 534 7.04 -2.07 -11.87
CA TYR A 534 6.43 -1.53 -13.10
C TYR A 534 6.81 -2.31 -14.38
N TYR A 535 7.87 -3.15 -14.35
CA TYR A 535 8.19 -4.11 -15.42
C TYR A 535 7.65 -5.52 -15.14
N ALA A 536 6.88 -5.73 -14.09
CA ALA A 536 6.29 -7.04 -13.78
C ALA A 536 5.41 -7.62 -14.92
N PRO A 537 4.64 -6.83 -15.69
CA PRO A 537 3.92 -7.34 -16.86
C PRO A 537 4.86 -7.91 -17.93
N LEU A 538 5.93 -7.16 -18.26
CA LEU A 538 6.95 -7.61 -19.21
C LEU A 538 7.66 -8.90 -18.74
N GLY A 539 8.01 -8.97 -17.46
CA GLY A 539 8.65 -10.15 -16.88
C GLY A 539 7.77 -11.41 -17.00
N ARG A 540 6.47 -11.27 -16.77
CA ARG A 540 5.50 -12.36 -16.95
C ARG A 540 5.38 -12.83 -18.39
N GLU A 541 5.26 -11.89 -19.32
CA GLU A 541 5.15 -12.19 -20.74
C GLU A 541 6.42 -12.89 -21.27
N VAL A 542 7.58 -12.44 -20.82
CA VAL A 542 8.87 -13.07 -21.12
C VAL A 542 8.93 -14.51 -20.62
N LEU A 543 8.50 -14.76 -19.38
CA LEU A 543 8.46 -16.11 -18.81
C LEU A 543 7.49 -17.03 -19.56
N LEU A 544 6.31 -16.54 -19.94
CA LEU A 544 5.34 -17.29 -20.75
C LEU A 544 5.91 -17.64 -22.12
N LEU A 545 6.53 -16.68 -22.80
CA LEU A 545 7.16 -16.94 -24.11
C LEU A 545 8.30 -17.95 -24.05
N ILE A 546 9.06 -17.96 -22.94
CA ILE A 546 10.10 -18.96 -22.71
C ILE A 546 9.48 -20.35 -22.48
N SER A 547 8.43 -20.42 -21.64
CA SER A 547 7.72 -21.70 -21.38
C SER A 547 7.05 -22.26 -22.64
N ASP A 548 6.61 -21.40 -23.55
CA ASP A 548 6.03 -21.75 -24.85
C ASP A 548 7.09 -22.11 -25.91
N GLY A 549 8.38 -22.15 -25.57
CA GLY A 549 9.47 -22.44 -26.50
C GLY A 549 9.74 -21.32 -27.52
N LYS A 550 9.39 -20.06 -27.18
CA LYS A 550 9.55 -18.89 -28.07
C LYS A 550 10.59 -17.87 -27.54
N PRO A 551 11.84 -18.28 -27.26
CA PRO A 551 12.83 -17.38 -26.61
C PRO A 551 13.20 -16.17 -27.48
N GLU A 552 13.22 -16.29 -28.80
CA GLU A 552 13.52 -15.19 -29.71
C GLU A 552 12.44 -14.07 -29.64
N THR A 553 11.19 -14.45 -29.43
CA THR A 553 10.10 -13.49 -29.25
C THR A 553 10.20 -12.78 -27.89
N ALA A 554 10.59 -13.51 -26.83
CA ALA A 554 10.87 -12.96 -25.52
C ALA A 554 12.01 -11.92 -25.57
N ILE A 555 13.11 -12.24 -26.25
CA ILE A 555 14.25 -11.34 -26.46
C ILE A 555 13.81 -10.06 -27.16
N ARG A 556 13.07 -10.14 -28.27
CA ARG A 556 12.57 -8.95 -29.00
C ARG A 556 11.71 -8.04 -28.14
N LYS A 557 10.86 -8.59 -27.27
CA LYS A 557 10.03 -7.79 -26.37
C LYS A 557 10.85 -7.03 -25.33
N VAL A 558 11.89 -7.66 -24.78
CA VAL A 558 12.79 -6.98 -23.86
C VAL A 558 13.63 -5.91 -24.56
N GLU A 559 14.03 -6.14 -25.81
CA GLU A 559 14.71 -5.12 -26.65
C GLU A 559 13.83 -3.90 -26.90
N GLN A 560 12.55 -4.10 -27.23
CA GLN A 560 11.58 -3.02 -27.40
C GLN A 560 11.39 -2.22 -26.10
N ALA A 561 11.22 -2.89 -24.97
CA ALA A 561 11.10 -2.24 -23.67
C ALA A 561 12.37 -1.44 -23.31
N ARG A 562 13.57 -1.99 -23.60
CA ARG A 562 14.84 -1.29 -23.38
C ARG A 562 14.99 -0.05 -24.26
N ALA A 563 14.55 -0.12 -25.52
CA ALA A 563 14.56 1.06 -26.42
C ALA A 563 13.60 2.14 -25.98
N ALA A 564 12.47 1.79 -25.36
CA ALA A 564 11.47 2.71 -24.82
C ALA A 564 11.82 3.24 -23.42
N ALA A 565 12.84 2.71 -22.73
CA ALA A 565 13.23 3.13 -21.40
C ALA A 565 13.77 4.57 -21.38
N THR A 566 13.23 5.40 -20.48
CA THR A 566 13.54 6.84 -20.40
C THR A 566 14.76 7.15 -19.53
N ASN A 567 15.17 6.22 -18.63
CA ASN A 567 16.30 6.42 -17.72
C ASN A 567 17.36 5.30 -17.83
N ASP A 568 18.58 5.59 -17.38
CA ASP A 568 19.72 4.67 -17.51
C ASP A 568 19.65 3.46 -16.57
N TYR A 569 18.93 3.57 -15.45
CA TYR A 569 18.73 2.45 -14.54
C TYR A 569 17.90 1.36 -15.23
N ASP A 570 16.78 1.72 -15.82
CA ASP A 570 15.90 0.80 -16.56
C ASP A 570 16.63 0.17 -17.75
N ARG A 571 17.40 0.96 -18.51
CA ARG A 571 18.20 0.44 -19.61
C ARG A 571 19.18 -0.63 -19.15
N ARG A 572 19.84 -0.44 -17.99
CA ARG A 572 20.76 -1.44 -17.41
C ARG A 572 20.03 -2.69 -16.94
N VAL A 573 18.89 -2.54 -16.26
CA VAL A 573 18.09 -3.68 -15.77
C VAL A 573 17.61 -4.54 -16.96
N LEU A 574 17.06 -3.93 -17.99
CA LEU A 574 16.59 -4.62 -19.18
C LEU A 574 17.74 -5.21 -20.03
N GLN A 575 18.91 -4.56 -20.06
CA GLN A 575 20.11 -5.13 -20.68
C GLN A 575 20.56 -6.40 -19.94
N THR A 576 20.52 -6.38 -18.61
CA THR A 576 20.89 -7.56 -17.82
C THR A 576 19.95 -8.74 -18.08
N LEU A 577 18.65 -8.46 -18.23
CA LEU A 577 17.66 -9.47 -18.61
C LEU A 577 17.95 -10.03 -20.01
N LEU A 578 18.28 -9.18 -20.99
CA LEU A 578 18.68 -9.58 -22.33
C LEU A 578 19.92 -10.49 -22.34
N ASP A 579 20.95 -10.12 -21.57
CA ASP A 579 22.18 -10.90 -21.45
C ASP A 579 21.92 -12.29 -20.84
N THR A 580 20.98 -12.36 -19.88
CA THR A 580 20.53 -13.61 -19.27
C THR A 580 19.79 -14.49 -20.29
N LEU A 581 18.83 -13.90 -21.02
CA LEU A 581 18.05 -14.61 -22.05
C LEU A 581 18.92 -15.13 -23.20
N ARG A 582 20.00 -14.42 -23.54
CA ARG A 582 20.96 -14.81 -24.59
C ARG A 582 22.04 -15.79 -24.11
N GLY A 583 21.99 -16.23 -22.85
CA GLY A 583 23.00 -17.14 -22.30
C GLY A 583 24.39 -16.51 -22.14
N ARG A 584 24.50 -15.18 -22.19
CA ARG A 584 25.78 -14.45 -22.18
C ARG A 584 26.35 -14.16 -20.80
N ARG A 585 25.66 -14.53 -19.70
CA ARG A 585 26.14 -14.32 -18.32
C ARG A 585 25.98 -15.54 -17.43
N ASN A 586 27.02 -15.81 -16.64
CA ASN A 586 27.05 -16.83 -15.60
C ASN A 586 26.16 -16.37 -14.42
N PRO A 587 25.23 -17.20 -13.90
CA PRO A 587 24.34 -16.85 -12.79
C PRO A 587 25.03 -16.42 -11.48
N LYS A 588 26.34 -16.67 -11.33
CA LYS A 588 27.12 -16.28 -10.14
C LYS A 588 27.53 -14.80 -10.08
N ALA A 589 27.28 -14.00 -11.09
CA ALA A 589 27.70 -12.60 -11.18
C ALA A 589 26.69 -11.57 -10.57
N TRP A 590 25.69 -12.00 -9.83
CA TRP A 590 24.69 -11.15 -9.18
C TRP A 590 25.06 -10.69 -7.75
N ALA A 591 26.32 -10.88 -7.35
CA ALA A 591 26.85 -10.28 -6.15
C ALA A 591 27.50 -8.93 -6.50
N SER A 592 26.75 -7.84 -6.28
CA SER A 592 27.14 -6.42 -6.32
C SER A 592 27.69 -5.83 -7.62
N PRO A 593 27.09 -4.73 -8.10
CA PRO A 593 27.87 -3.63 -8.59
C PRO A 593 28.04 -2.59 -7.47
N ALA A 594 29.27 -2.36 -7.01
CA ALA A 594 29.71 -1.12 -6.40
C ALA A 594 30.17 -0.17 -7.51
N PRO A 595 30.37 1.10 -7.15
CA PRO A 595 29.57 2.05 -6.33
C PRO A 595 28.64 2.93 -7.18
#